data_2bee39dbd0e1b3593b463c9077d46e54
#
_entry.id   2bee39dbd0e1b3593b463c9077d46e54
#
_cell.length_a   1.000
_cell.length_b   1.000
_cell.length_c   1.000
_cell.angle_alpha   90.00
_cell.angle_beta   90.00
_cell.angle_gamma   90.00
#
_symmetry.space_group_name_H-M   'P 1'
#
loop_
_entity.id
_entity.type
_entity.pdbx_description
1 polymer ?
#
loop_
_entity_poly.entity_id
_entity_poly.type
_entity_poly.pdbx_seq_one_letter_code
_entity_poly.pdbx_strand_id
1 'polypeptide(L)'
;PIPRTVAMTVFGDLDICSLTELPQGRSPITTHVVLSVEKPGHLERGWQRAVEEVKNGHQVYIVAPRIGGAAAEDDTDLETEDEKRPPLAVLEVAPMLSGGPLKDVRVGVLHGRMSSEEKDDIMRRFNAGPSAKDGIDVLVSTTVIEVGVDVPNATMMIILDADRFGVSQLHQLRGRIGRGKDPGICLFVTESPEDSPARERLAAVASTTDGFELAQLDLEIRREGNVLGSRQSGRKSSLKLLQVVKDVELVELARDACKKLVEQDFTLAQVPALQKAVLEIEKEAETEFLEKN
;
A
#
# COMPACT_ATOMS: atom_id res chain seq x y z
N PRO A 1 8.29 -4.03 -2.78
CA PRO A 1 6.94 -4.53 -3.05
C PRO A 1 6.54 -5.52 -1.98
N ILE A 2 5.37 -5.28 -1.39
CA ILE A 2 4.80 -6.21 -0.42
C ILE A 2 4.39 -7.47 -1.20
N PRO A 3 4.80 -8.67 -0.79
CA PRO A 3 4.45 -9.88 -1.52
C PRO A 3 2.94 -10.11 -1.47
N ARG A 4 2.24 -9.74 -2.55
CA ARG A 4 0.83 -10.08 -2.76
C ARG A 4 0.60 -11.60 -2.86
N THR A 5 1.69 -12.34 -2.98
CA THR A 5 1.76 -13.73 -3.39
C THR A 5 2.31 -14.68 -2.33
N VAL A 6 2.35 -14.30 -1.04
CA VAL A 6 2.77 -15.24 0.01
C VAL A 6 1.96 -16.54 -0.05
N ALA A 7 0.67 -16.47 -0.38
CA ALA A 7 -0.13 -17.67 -0.59
C ALA A 7 0.30 -18.49 -1.83
N MET A 8 0.67 -17.83 -2.95
CA MET A 8 1.11 -18.54 -4.18
C MET A 8 2.49 -19.16 -4.03
N THR A 9 3.37 -18.56 -3.24
CA THR A 9 4.71 -19.08 -2.96
C THR A 9 4.69 -20.26 -2.00
N VAL A 10 3.73 -20.30 -1.11
CA VAL A 10 3.52 -21.43 -0.18
C VAL A 10 2.98 -22.65 -0.91
N PHE A 11 2.16 -22.49 -1.95
CA PHE A 11 1.58 -23.59 -2.71
C PHE A 11 2.45 -24.16 -3.86
N GLY A 12 3.69 -23.65 -4.02
CA GLY A 12 4.70 -24.43 -4.71
C GLY A 12 4.90 -24.21 -6.21
N ASP A 13 4.08 -23.37 -6.89
CA ASP A 13 4.16 -23.22 -8.35
C ASP A 13 5.17 -22.17 -8.82
N LEU A 14 5.78 -21.41 -7.91
CA LEU A 14 6.68 -20.31 -8.27
C LEU A 14 7.99 -20.35 -7.48
N ASP A 15 9.10 -20.19 -8.17
CA ASP A 15 10.40 -19.91 -7.55
C ASP A 15 10.44 -18.45 -7.10
N ILE A 16 10.87 -18.23 -5.85
CA ILE A 16 10.94 -16.88 -5.26
C ILE A 16 12.38 -16.39 -5.32
N CYS A 17 12.58 -15.26 -5.98
CA CYS A 17 13.79 -14.47 -5.82
C CYS A 17 13.47 -13.23 -4.98
N SER A 18 13.97 -13.18 -3.75
CA SER A 18 13.76 -12.06 -2.84
C SER A 18 14.92 -11.09 -2.90
N LEU A 19 14.65 -9.82 -3.22
CA LEU A 19 15.60 -8.73 -3.11
C LEU A 19 15.51 -8.17 -1.68
N THR A 20 16.46 -8.52 -0.84
CA THR A 20 16.53 -8.10 0.57
C THR A 20 17.32 -6.81 0.78
N GLU A 21 18.10 -6.39 -0.22
CA GLU A 21 18.91 -5.18 -0.13
C GLU A 21 18.13 -3.96 -0.61
N LEU A 22 18.20 -2.88 0.17
CA LEU A 22 17.71 -1.58 -0.26
C LEU A 22 18.68 -0.98 -1.30
N PRO A 23 18.18 -0.30 -2.35
CA PRO A 23 19.04 0.41 -3.29
C PRO A 23 19.93 1.39 -2.55
N GLN A 24 21.24 1.40 -2.89
CA GLN A 24 22.20 2.35 -2.33
C GLN A 24 21.78 3.79 -2.65
N GLY A 25 21.92 4.70 -1.68
CA GLY A 25 21.66 6.13 -1.86
C GLY A 25 20.23 6.58 -1.48
N ARG A 26 19.41 5.72 -0.89
CA ARG A 26 18.13 6.16 -0.30
C ARG A 26 18.33 6.83 1.05
N SER A 27 17.76 8.01 1.19
CA SER A 27 17.71 8.73 2.47
C SER A 27 16.64 8.16 3.39
N PRO A 28 16.80 8.22 4.72
CA PRO A 28 15.81 7.75 5.67
C PRO A 28 14.51 8.54 5.54
N ILE A 29 13.39 7.86 5.71
CA ILE A 29 12.05 8.47 5.72
C ILE A 29 11.48 8.36 7.12
N THR A 30 11.18 9.50 7.72
CA THR A 30 10.47 9.55 9.01
C THR A 30 8.98 9.64 8.74
N THR A 31 8.19 8.79 9.38
CA THR A 31 6.73 8.77 9.22
C THR A 31 6.05 9.18 10.53
N HIS A 32 5.06 10.08 10.45
CA HIS A 32 4.29 10.54 11.60
C HIS A 32 2.79 10.38 11.32
N VAL A 33 2.04 9.92 12.33
CA VAL A 33 0.58 9.92 12.31
C VAL A 33 0.09 11.25 12.86
N VAL A 34 -0.74 11.96 12.09
CA VAL A 34 -1.28 13.27 12.41
C VAL A 34 -2.78 13.17 12.63
N LEU A 35 -3.22 13.52 13.82
CA LEU A 35 -4.61 13.45 14.26
C LEU A 35 -5.26 14.81 14.00
N SER A 36 -5.97 14.95 12.89
CA SER A 36 -6.47 16.25 12.44
C SER A 36 -7.54 16.85 13.33
N VAL A 37 -8.37 16.02 13.97
CA VAL A 37 -9.44 16.48 14.89
C VAL A 37 -8.91 16.71 16.29
N GLU A 38 -8.16 15.75 16.85
CA GLU A 38 -7.67 15.85 18.24
C GLU A 38 -6.55 16.89 18.40
N LYS A 39 -5.71 17.03 17.37
CA LYS A 39 -4.53 17.90 17.38
C LYS A 39 -4.43 18.72 16.09
N PRO A 40 -5.37 19.63 15.82
CA PRO A 40 -5.40 20.39 14.56
C PRO A 40 -4.13 21.21 14.31
N GLY A 41 -3.46 21.67 15.36
CA GLY A 41 -2.18 22.37 15.24
C GLY A 41 -1.06 21.53 14.66
N HIS A 42 -1.12 20.19 14.75
CA HIS A 42 -0.14 19.31 14.08
C HIS A 42 -0.32 19.31 12.57
N LEU A 43 -1.58 19.32 12.08
CA LEU A 43 -1.86 19.41 10.66
C LEU A 43 -1.45 20.80 10.12
N GLU A 44 -1.74 21.86 10.84
CA GLU A 44 -1.31 23.22 10.49
C GLU A 44 0.23 23.31 10.42
N ARG A 45 0.93 22.71 11.37
CA ARG A 45 2.40 22.60 11.33
C ARG A 45 2.87 21.78 10.11
N GLY A 46 2.11 20.76 9.73
CA GLY A 46 2.36 19.98 8.50
C GLY A 46 2.31 20.84 7.23
N TRP A 47 1.32 21.73 7.11
CA TRP A 47 1.23 22.66 5.99
C TRP A 47 2.38 23.67 5.97
N GLN A 48 2.73 24.23 7.15
CA GLN A 48 3.88 25.10 7.27
C GLN A 48 5.18 24.41 6.85
N ARG A 49 5.35 23.14 7.25
CA ARG A 49 6.51 22.35 6.87
C ARG A 49 6.56 22.11 5.36
N ALA A 50 5.42 21.88 4.71
CA ALA A 50 5.36 21.75 3.25
C ALA A 50 5.86 23.02 2.54
N VAL A 51 5.45 24.21 3.03
CA VAL A 51 5.95 25.49 2.50
C VAL A 51 7.45 25.67 2.76
N GLU A 52 7.95 25.23 3.93
CA GLU A 52 9.38 25.27 4.25
C GLU A 52 10.19 24.39 3.30
N GLU A 53 9.72 23.16 3.00
CA GLU A 53 10.35 22.26 2.04
C GLU A 53 10.46 22.92 0.65
N VAL A 54 9.37 23.53 0.18
CA VAL A 54 9.37 24.25 -1.09
C VAL A 54 10.35 25.43 -1.10
N LYS A 55 10.42 26.21 -0.02
CA LYS A 55 11.39 27.31 0.13
C LYS A 55 12.84 26.82 0.11
N ASN A 56 13.08 25.61 0.61
CA ASN A 56 14.39 24.96 0.57
C ASN A 56 14.72 24.35 -0.83
N GLY A 57 13.82 24.50 -1.80
CA GLY A 57 14.00 24.00 -3.15
C GLY A 57 13.51 22.58 -3.38
N HIS A 58 12.83 21.98 -2.41
CA HIS A 58 12.25 20.62 -2.50
C HIS A 58 10.81 20.64 -2.99
N GLN A 59 10.27 19.45 -3.20
CA GLN A 59 8.91 19.25 -3.68
C GLN A 59 8.10 18.38 -2.72
N VAL A 60 6.78 18.55 -2.78
CA VAL A 60 5.85 17.91 -1.84
C VAL A 60 4.74 17.18 -2.59
N TYR A 61 4.44 15.96 -2.15
CA TYR A 61 3.24 15.23 -2.54
C TYR A 61 2.14 15.39 -1.49
N ILE A 62 0.91 15.59 -1.95
CA ILE A 62 -0.30 15.48 -1.13
C ILE A 62 -1.20 14.45 -1.80
N VAL A 63 -1.59 13.41 -1.06
CA VAL A 63 -2.41 12.32 -1.60
C VAL A 63 -3.76 12.32 -0.92
N ALA A 64 -4.83 12.25 -1.71
CA ALA A 64 -6.20 12.09 -1.22
C ALA A 64 -6.83 10.81 -1.82
N PRO A 65 -7.75 10.15 -1.10
CA PRO A 65 -8.28 8.84 -1.53
C PRO A 65 -9.20 8.90 -2.74
N ARG A 66 -9.82 10.06 -3.04
CA ARG A 66 -10.79 10.23 -4.14
C ARG A 66 -10.43 11.35 -5.09
N ILE A 67 -10.98 11.26 -6.31
CA ILE A 67 -10.88 12.33 -7.30
C ILE A 67 -11.84 13.47 -6.97
N GLY A 68 -13.12 13.15 -6.71
CA GLY A 68 -14.21 14.12 -6.52
C GLY A 68 -14.86 14.59 -7.82
N GLY A 69 -15.83 15.53 -7.72
CA GLY A 69 -16.60 16.06 -8.84
C GLY A 69 -17.93 15.32 -9.08
N ALA A 70 -18.76 15.82 -10.00
CA ALA A 70 -20.14 15.38 -10.26
C ALA A 70 -20.32 13.93 -10.77
N ALA A 71 -19.22 13.20 -11.04
CA ALA A 71 -19.22 11.81 -11.48
C ALA A 71 -18.74 10.83 -10.37
N ALA A 72 -19.05 11.12 -9.11
CA ALA A 72 -18.51 10.44 -7.93
C ALA A 72 -19.12 9.04 -7.66
N GLU A 73 -19.97 8.50 -8.54
CA GLU A 73 -20.68 7.24 -8.30
C GLU A 73 -19.87 5.96 -8.59
N ASP A 74 -18.70 6.06 -9.25
CA ASP A 74 -17.94 4.89 -9.73
C ASP A 74 -16.66 4.53 -8.95
N ASP A 75 -16.27 5.28 -7.90
CA ASP A 75 -15.01 5.04 -7.15
C ASP A 75 -15.24 4.23 -5.84
N THR A 76 -16.26 3.37 -5.79
CA THR A 76 -16.73 2.69 -4.57
C THR A 76 -16.04 1.36 -4.24
N ASP A 77 -14.73 1.21 -4.51
CA ASP A 77 -13.98 0.02 -4.05
C ASP A 77 -13.47 0.12 -2.58
N LEU A 78 -13.80 1.20 -1.88
CA LEU A 78 -13.40 1.44 -0.48
C LEU A 78 -14.64 1.54 0.43
N GLU A 79 -15.44 0.47 0.47
CA GLU A 79 -16.52 0.35 1.47
C GLU A 79 -15.93 0.09 2.85
N THR A 80 -15.97 1.11 3.71
CA THR A 80 -15.79 0.94 5.16
C THR A 80 -17.10 1.29 5.87
N GLU A 81 -17.59 0.39 6.71
CA GLU A 81 -18.89 0.44 7.40
C GLU A 81 -19.07 1.61 8.40
N ASP A 82 -18.09 2.51 8.55
CA ASP A 82 -18.12 3.65 9.49
C ASP A 82 -18.16 5.00 8.74
N GLU A 83 -19.22 5.23 7.94
CA GLU A 83 -19.39 6.47 7.18
C GLU A 83 -19.91 7.63 8.02
N LYS A 84 -19.03 8.33 8.72
CA LYS A 84 -19.40 9.64 9.32
C LYS A 84 -19.23 10.82 8.36
N ARG A 85 -18.36 10.73 7.34
CA ARG A 85 -18.20 11.73 6.27
C ARG A 85 -17.63 11.12 4.99
N PRO A 86 -17.91 11.70 3.79
CA PRO A 86 -17.29 11.26 2.55
C PRO A 86 -15.75 11.49 2.61
N PRO A 87 -14.96 10.60 1.96
CA PRO A 87 -13.51 10.75 1.88
C PRO A 87 -13.11 12.05 1.19
N LEU A 88 -11.98 12.62 1.61
CA LEU A 88 -11.41 13.82 0.98
C LEU A 88 -11.08 13.58 -0.48
N ALA A 89 -11.43 14.55 -1.32
CA ALA A 89 -11.26 14.45 -2.77
C ALA A 89 -10.26 15.49 -3.31
N VAL A 90 -9.41 15.08 -4.24
CA VAL A 90 -8.35 15.91 -4.85
C VAL A 90 -8.90 17.22 -5.41
N LEU A 91 -10.03 17.17 -6.14
CA LEU A 91 -10.64 18.36 -6.77
C LEU A 91 -11.25 19.35 -5.77
N GLU A 92 -11.50 18.92 -4.54
CA GLU A 92 -11.99 19.76 -3.43
C GLU A 92 -10.82 20.29 -2.59
N VAL A 93 -9.87 19.42 -2.29
CA VAL A 93 -8.71 19.72 -1.45
C VAL A 93 -7.74 20.69 -2.14
N ALA A 94 -7.46 20.52 -3.42
CA ALA A 94 -6.47 21.33 -4.12
C ALA A 94 -6.82 22.84 -4.16
N PRO A 95 -8.06 23.27 -4.49
CA PRO A 95 -8.46 24.69 -4.40
C PRO A 95 -8.41 25.22 -2.97
N MET A 96 -8.83 24.43 -1.97
CA MET A 96 -8.80 24.83 -0.56
C MET A 96 -7.36 25.08 -0.10
N LEU A 97 -6.43 24.21 -0.46
CA LEU A 97 -5.02 24.36 -0.09
C LEU A 97 -4.37 25.54 -0.81
N SER A 98 -4.64 25.73 -2.12
CA SER A 98 -4.10 26.84 -2.92
C SER A 98 -4.64 28.20 -2.48
N GLY A 99 -5.89 28.27 -2.02
CA GLY A 99 -6.49 29.49 -1.47
C GLY A 99 -6.17 29.74 0.02
N GLY A 100 -5.57 28.76 0.70
CA GLY A 100 -5.30 28.76 2.12
C GLY A 100 -3.82 28.58 2.46
N PRO A 101 -3.45 27.45 3.11
CA PRO A 101 -2.10 27.26 3.65
C PRO A 101 -0.99 27.18 2.58
N LEU A 102 -1.31 26.89 1.34
CA LEU A 102 -0.36 26.76 0.23
C LEU A 102 -0.50 27.87 -0.82
N LYS A 103 -1.07 29.04 -0.46
CA LYS A 103 -1.32 30.16 -1.39
C LYS A 103 -0.05 30.74 -2.04
N ASP A 104 1.09 30.58 -1.40
CA ASP A 104 2.37 31.15 -1.84
C ASP A 104 3.24 30.14 -2.61
N VAL A 105 2.70 28.95 -2.95
CA VAL A 105 3.39 27.91 -3.70
C VAL A 105 2.57 27.44 -4.89
N ARG A 106 3.22 26.87 -5.92
CA ARG A 106 2.56 26.42 -7.14
C ARG A 106 2.03 25.01 -6.97
N VAL A 107 0.71 24.89 -6.89
CA VAL A 107 0.02 23.61 -6.70
C VAL A 107 -0.40 23.04 -8.05
N GLY A 108 -0.01 21.80 -8.33
CA GLY A 108 -0.51 21.01 -9.46
C GLY A 108 -1.49 19.93 -8.99
N VAL A 109 -2.34 19.47 -9.89
CA VAL A 109 -3.33 18.41 -9.64
C VAL A 109 -3.11 17.26 -10.60
N LEU A 110 -3.11 16.00 -10.08
CA LEU A 110 -2.95 14.81 -10.88
C LEU A 110 -3.95 13.71 -10.43
N HIS A 111 -4.78 13.23 -11.36
CA HIS A 111 -5.75 12.16 -11.05
C HIS A 111 -6.03 11.24 -12.25
N GLY A 112 -6.66 10.09 -11.98
CA GLY A 112 -6.89 9.05 -12.98
C GLY A 112 -7.71 9.46 -14.19
N ARG A 113 -8.67 10.39 -14.03
CA ARG A 113 -9.58 10.85 -15.11
C ARG A 113 -8.94 11.82 -16.12
N MET A 114 -7.73 12.31 -15.86
CA MET A 114 -7.00 13.15 -16.82
C MET A 114 -6.54 12.32 -18.01
N SER A 115 -6.46 12.95 -19.19
CA SER A 115 -5.84 12.36 -20.37
C SER A 115 -4.35 12.06 -20.13
N SER A 116 -3.75 11.19 -20.93
CA SER A 116 -2.32 10.90 -20.83
C SER A 116 -1.46 12.14 -21.07
N GLU A 117 -1.85 12.98 -22.03
CA GLU A 117 -1.13 14.21 -22.35
C GLU A 117 -1.14 15.21 -21.18
N GLU A 118 -2.28 15.38 -20.51
CA GLU A 118 -2.40 16.23 -19.34
C GLU A 118 -1.54 15.70 -18.16
N LYS A 119 -1.56 14.37 -17.92
CA LYS A 119 -0.73 13.74 -16.92
C LYS A 119 0.75 13.95 -17.19
N ASP A 120 1.17 13.77 -18.43
CA ASP A 120 2.56 13.93 -18.84
C ASP A 120 3.02 15.40 -18.70
N ASP A 121 2.17 16.37 -19.04
CA ASP A 121 2.48 17.79 -18.86
C ASP A 121 2.64 18.14 -17.38
N ILE A 122 1.71 17.73 -16.53
CA ILE A 122 1.77 17.96 -15.08
C ILE A 122 3.04 17.32 -14.49
N MET A 123 3.32 16.09 -14.89
CA MET A 123 4.52 15.39 -14.40
C MET A 123 5.82 16.01 -14.88
N ARG A 124 5.87 16.46 -16.14
CA ARG A 124 7.01 17.21 -16.69
C ARG A 124 7.26 18.49 -15.92
N ARG A 125 6.22 19.26 -15.62
CA ARG A 125 6.29 20.49 -14.83
C ARG A 125 6.67 20.23 -13.37
N PHE A 126 6.17 19.16 -12.78
CA PHE A 126 6.56 18.75 -11.44
C PHE A 126 8.02 18.29 -11.41
N ASN A 127 8.49 17.50 -12.37
CA ASN A 127 9.90 17.10 -12.47
C ASN A 127 10.87 18.27 -12.70
N ALA A 128 10.40 19.34 -13.39
CA ALA A 128 11.19 20.55 -13.59
C ALA A 128 11.47 21.29 -12.26
N GLY A 129 10.65 21.08 -11.26
CA GLY A 129 10.85 21.54 -9.89
C GLY A 129 10.69 23.04 -9.63
N PRO A 130 10.96 23.47 -8.39
CA PRO A 130 10.74 24.85 -7.95
C PRO A 130 11.55 25.90 -8.71
N SER A 131 12.69 25.54 -9.26
CA SER A 131 13.57 26.45 -9.99
C SER A 131 13.07 26.80 -11.41
N ALA A 132 12.17 25.99 -11.99
CA ALA A 132 11.63 26.25 -13.29
C ALA A 132 10.49 27.28 -13.24
N LYS A 133 10.39 28.13 -14.30
CA LYS A 133 9.40 29.21 -14.39
C LYS A 133 7.95 28.69 -14.30
N ASP A 134 7.67 27.56 -14.92
CA ASP A 134 6.37 26.89 -14.98
C ASP A 134 6.32 25.61 -14.12
N GLY A 135 7.33 25.43 -13.26
CA GLY A 135 7.44 24.27 -12.39
C GLY A 135 6.30 24.21 -11.36
N ILE A 136 6.03 23.01 -10.87
CA ILE A 136 5.08 22.73 -9.79
C ILE A 136 5.86 22.39 -8.53
N ASP A 137 5.47 22.99 -7.42
CA ASP A 137 6.14 22.82 -6.11
C ASP A 137 5.45 21.73 -5.29
N VAL A 138 4.12 21.69 -5.33
CA VAL A 138 3.29 20.75 -4.59
C VAL A 138 2.35 20.03 -5.57
N LEU A 139 2.34 18.71 -5.54
CA LEU A 139 1.46 17.89 -6.36
C LEU A 139 0.37 17.25 -5.50
N VAL A 140 -0.88 17.67 -5.70
CA VAL A 140 -2.06 17.05 -5.09
C VAL A 140 -2.59 15.95 -6.02
N SER A 141 -2.65 14.72 -5.54
CA SER A 141 -3.00 13.58 -6.40
C SER A 141 -3.79 12.50 -5.68
N THR A 142 -4.33 11.56 -6.45
CA THR A 142 -4.78 10.26 -5.96
C THR A 142 -3.61 9.25 -5.96
N THR A 143 -3.91 7.96 -5.78
CA THR A 143 -2.93 6.86 -5.84
C THR A 143 -2.22 6.69 -7.18
N VAL A 144 -2.59 7.43 -8.22
CA VAL A 144 -1.95 7.34 -9.55
C VAL A 144 -0.43 7.53 -9.53
N ILE A 145 0.10 8.18 -8.47
CA ILE A 145 1.55 8.34 -8.28
C ILE A 145 2.25 7.07 -7.80
N GLU A 146 1.54 6.00 -7.48
CA GLU A 146 2.15 4.72 -7.09
C GLU A 146 3.00 4.10 -8.21
N VAL A 147 2.72 4.44 -9.48
CA VAL A 147 3.36 3.83 -10.65
C VAL A 147 4.03 4.88 -11.52
N GLY A 148 5.26 4.58 -11.97
CA GLY A 148 5.92 5.32 -13.06
C GLY A 148 6.50 6.69 -12.70
N VAL A 149 6.39 7.14 -11.45
CA VAL A 149 6.85 8.48 -11.02
C VAL A 149 8.12 8.39 -10.20
N ASP A 150 9.18 9.03 -10.66
CA ASP A 150 10.44 9.17 -9.92
C ASP A 150 10.85 10.64 -9.87
N VAL A 151 10.69 11.25 -8.69
CA VAL A 151 11.08 12.64 -8.43
C VAL A 151 12.03 12.67 -7.23
N PRO A 152 13.35 12.61 -7.47
CA PRO A 152 14.35 12.55 -6.40
C PRO A 152 14.31 13.75 -5.46
N ASN A 153 13.85 14.89 -5.95
CA ASN A 153 13.73 16.14 -5.19
C ASN A 153 12.48 16.22 -4.29
N ALA A 154 11.60 15.22 -4.33
CA ALA A 154 10.44 15.17 -3.45
C ALA A 154 10.84 14.61 -2.08
N THR A 155 10.82 15.47 -1.06
CA THR A 155 11.24 15.15 0.31
C THR A 155 10.07 14.97 1.26
N MET A 156 8.88 15.46 0.92
CA MET A 156 7.73 15.38 1.81
C MET A 156 6.51 14.79 1.14
N MET A 157 5.75 13.99 1.91
CA MET A 157 4.46 13.46 1.50
C MET A 157 3.44 13.62 2.63
N ILE A 158 2.25 14.07 2.29
CA ILE A 158 1.10 14.17 3.20
C ILE A 158 0.00 13.30 2.61
N ILE A 159 -0.42 12.25 3.33
CA ILE A 159 -1.50 11.36 2.92
C ILE A 159 -2.72 11.71 3.77
N LEU A 160 -3.74 12.25 3.13
CA LEU A 160 -5.01 12.62 3.75
C LEU A 160 -5.92 11.41 3.85
N ASP A 161 -6.73 11.31 4.91
CA ASP A 161 -7.57 10.14 5.20
C ASP A 161 -6.77 8.84 5.09
N ALA A 162 -5.59 8.81 5.71
CA ALA A 162 -4.63 7.71 5.59
C ALA A 162 -5.20 6.36 6.06
N ASP A 163 -6.18 6.37 6.93
CA ASP A 163 -6.92 5.20 7.39
C ASP A 163 -7.73 4.50 6.30
N ARG A 164 -8.01 5.16 5.19
CA ARG A 164 -8.70 4.59 4.03
C ARG A 164 -7.78 3.85 3.05
N PHE A 165 -6.48 3.89 3.27
CA PHE A 165 -5.49 3.20 2.43
C PHE A 165 -5.06 1.88 3.08
N GLY A 166 -4.82 0.88 2.25
CA GLY A 166 -4.21 -0.37 2.69
C GLY A 166 -2.73 -0.20 3.08
N VAL A 167 -2.21 -1.12 3.90
CA VAL A 167 -0.79 -1.14 4.32
C VAL A 167 0.15 -1.08 3.12
N SER A 168 -0.13 -1.88 2.09
CA SER A 168 0.64 -1.93 0.84
C SER A 168 0.67 -0.60 0.11
N GLN A 169 -0.48 0.09 0.01
CA GLN A 169 -0.59 1.39 -0.64
C GLN A 169 0.19 2.47 0.12
N LEU A 170 0.04 2.54 1.44
CA LEU A 170 0.79 3.47 2.28
C LEU A 170 2.31 3.27 2.13
N HIS A 171 2.76 2.02 2.11
CA HIS A 171 4.17 1.70 1.91
C HIS A 171 4.66 2.13 0.52
N GLN A 172 3.90 1.86 -0.54
CA GLN A 172 4.26 2.24 -1.92
C GLN A 172 4.28 3.75 -2.11
N LEU A 173 3.28 4.47 -1.58
CA LEU A 173 3.23 5.93 -1.58
C LEU A 173 4.43 6.51 -0.83
N ARG A 174 4.68 6.09 0.41
CA ARG A 174 5.85 6.51 1.20
C ARG A 174 7.15 6.30 0.43
N GLY A 175 7.28 5.21 -0.31
CA GLY A 175 8.43 4.90 -1.15
C GLY A 175 8.64 5.84 -2.34
N ARG A 176 7.78 6.84 -2.57
CA ARG A 176 7.94 7.86 -3.62
C ARG A 176 8.78 9.04 -3.20
N ILE A 177 9.02 9.22 -1.91
CA ILE A 177 9.93 10.23 -1.37
C ILE A 177 11.22 9.58 -0.86
N GLY A 178 12.20 10.39 -0.46
CA GLY A 178 13.50 9.91 0.03
C GLY A 178 14.35 9.21 -1.05
N ARG A 179 14.15 9.55 -2.31
CA ARG A 179 14.92 8.99 -3.45
C ARG A 179 16.15 9.82 -3.78
N GLY A 180 16.27 11.00 -3.20
CA GLY A 180 17.41 11.88 -3.29
C GLY A 180 18.35 11.73 -2.08
N LYS A 181 19.18 12.78 -1.87
CA LYS A 181 20.16 12.83 -0.77
C LYS A 181 19.55 13.34 0.54
N ASP A 182 18.41 14.00 0.46
CA ASP A 182 17.75 14.65 1.60
C ASP A 182 16.76 13.70 2.28
N PRO A 183 16.67 13.73 3.63
CA PRO A 183 15.75 12.86 4.37
C PRO A 183 14.29 13.15 4.03
N GLY A 184 13.48 12.08 3.96
CA GLY A 184 12.07 12.19 3.65
C GLY A 184 11.20 12.32 4.90
N ILE A 185 10.07 13.04 4.77
CA ILE A 185 9.04 13.16 5.82
C ILE A 185 7.70 12.72 5.24
N CYS A 186 7.07 11.73 5.88
CA CYS A 186 5.74 11.26 5.51
C CYS A 186 4.75 11.53 6.65
N LEU A 187 3.62 12.19 6.35
CA LEU A 187 2.55 12.44 7.30
C LEU A 187 1.32 11.60 6.91
N PHE A 188 0.85 10.74 7.81
CA PHE A 188 -0.41 10.04 7.72
C PHE A 188 -1.47 10.81 8.49
N VAL A 189 -2.33 11.54 7.77
CA VAL A 189 -3.40 12.36 8.37
C VAL A 189 -4.66 11.52 8.49
N THR A 190 -5.23 11.47 9.69
CA THR A 190 -6.46 10.70 9.97
C THR A 190 -7.35 11.43 10.97
N GLU A 191 -8.65 11.16 10.91
CA GLU A 191 -9.67 11.54 11.89
C GLU A 191 -10.10 10.37 12.78
N SER A 192 -9.50 9.19 12.57
CA SER A 192 -9.84 7.99 13.32
C SER A 192 -9.60 8.16 14.82
N PRO A 193 -10.54 7.69 15.69
CA PRO A 193 -10.43 7.77 17.14
C PRO A 193 -9.19 7.05 17.70
N GLU A 194 -8.82 7.40 18.95
CA GLU A 194 -7.60 6.90 19.59
C GLU A 194 -7.51 5.37 19.65
N ASP A 195 -8.59 4.71 20.01
CA ASP A 195 -8.65 3.26 20.20
C ASP A 195 -9.16 2.51 18.96
N SER A 196 -9.09 3.11 17.77
CA SER A 196 -9.57 2.47 16.56
C SER A 196 -8.50 1.54 15.95
N PRO A 197 -8.90 0.37 15.39
CA PRO A 197 -7.98 -0.53 14.67
C PRO A 197 -7.27 0.17 13.50
N ALA A 198 -7.94 1.15 12.88
CA ALA A 198 -7.36 1.95 11.82
C ALA A 198 -6.13 2.74 12.31
N ARG A 199 -6.22 3.34 13.52
CA ARG A 199 -5.11 4.09 14.10
C ARG A 199 -3.94 3.20 14.53
N GLU A 200 -4.23 2.04 15.12
CA GLU A 200 -3.20 1.04 15.44
C GLU A 200 -2.46 0.59 14.17
N ARG A 201 -3.20 0.33 13.09
CA ARG A 201 -2.62 0.01 11.78
C ARG A 201 -1.71 1.11 11.26
N LEU A 202 -2.14 2.39 11.31
CA LEU A 202 -1.33 3.52 10.86
C LEU A 202 -0.06 3.67 11.69
N ALA A 203 -0.15 3.49 13.01
CA ALA A 203 1.00 3.53 13.91
C ALA A 203 2.00 2.40 13.58
N ALA A 204 1.51 1.20 13.34
CA ALA A 204 2.34 0.06 12.95
C ALA A 204 3.03 0.29 11.58
N VAL A 205 2.32 0.84 10.58
CA VAL A 205 2.94 1.19 9.29
C VAL A 205 3.96 2.32 9.45
N ALA A 206 3.74 3.25 10.37
CA ALA A 206 4.65 4.36 10.62
C ALA A 206 5.95 3.91 11.33
N SER A 207 5.89 2.85 12.15
CA SER A 207 7.02 2.38 12.96
C SER A 207 8.11 1.65 12.16
N THR A 208 7.78 1.06 11.01
CA THR A 208 8.75 0.31 10.19
C THR A 208 8.74 0.74 8.73
N THR A 209 9.88 0.59 8.07
CA THR A 209 10.04 0.74 6.61
C THR A 209 10.32 -0.61 5.93
N ASP A 210 10.39 -1.70 6.70
CA ASP A 210 10.60 -3.03 6.17
C ASP A 210 9.33 -3.54 5.47
N GLY A 211 9.46 -3.86 4.18
CA GLY A 211 8.34 -4.35 3.36
C GLY A 211 7.88 -5.76 3.75
N PHE A 212 8.75 -6.58 4.36
CA PHE A 212 8.38 -7.93 4.83
C PHE A 212 7.57 -7.86 6.12
N GLU A 213 8.01 -7.04 7.09
CA GLU A 213 7.24 -6.79 8.32
C GLU A 213 5.85 -6.21 7.99
N LEU A 214 5.78 -5.28 7.04
CA LEU A 214 4.52 -4.70 6.59
C LEU A 214 3.63 -5.71 5.85
N ALA A 215 4.21 -6.66 5.11
CA ALA A 215 3.46 -7.73 4.48
C ALA A 215 2.83 -8.65 5.51
N GLN A 216 3.56 -8.99 6.55
CA GLN A 216 3.07 -9.81 7.66
C GLN A 216 1.93 -9.08 8.39
N LEU A 217 2.11 -7.80 8.69
CA LEU A 217 1.09 -6.95 9.30
C LEU A 217 -0.20 -6.91 8.45
N ASP A 218 -0.10 -6.71 7.13
CA ASP A 218 -1.26 -6.69 6.24
C ASP A 218 -2.03 -8.02 6.25
N LEU A 219 -1.30 -9.13 6.34
CA LEU A 219 -1.90 -10.46 6.43
C LEU A 219 -2.60 -10.69 7.78
N GLU A 220 -2.03 -10.23 8.88
CA GLU A 220 -2.62 -10.34 10.22
C GLU A 220 -3.92 -9.54 10.30
N ILE A 221 -3.91 -8.29 9.85
CA ILE A 221 -5.09 -7.41 9.83
C ILE A 221 -6.23 -7.99 8.98
N ARG A 222 -5.91 -8.51 7.78
CA ARG A 222 -6.92 -9.14 6.91
C ARG A 222 -7.54 -10.40 7.49
N ARG A 223 -6.79 -11.14 8.32
CA ARG A 223 -7.31 -12.33 9.00
C ARG A 223 -8.24 -11.97 10.14
N GLU A 224 -7.90 -10.96 10.93
CA GLU A 224 -8.76 -10.45 11.99
C GLU A 224 -10.08 -9.90 11.42
N GLY A 225 -10.04 -9.16 10.30
CA GLY A 225 -11.24 -8.70 9.60
C GLY A 225 -12.12 -9.86 9.09
N ASN A 226 -11.53 -10.97 8.63
CA ASN A 226 -12.28 -12.16 8.21
C ASN A 226 -12.88 -12.97 9.38
N VAL A 227 -12.34 -12.87 10.57
CA VAL A 227 -12.88 -13.53 11.78
C VAL A 227 -14.06 -12.73 12.35
N LEU A 228 -14.05 -11.40 12.22
CA LEU A 228 -15.13 -10.51 12.67
C LEU A 228 -16.23 -10.31 11.62
N GLY A 229 -15.90 -10.39 10.33
CA GLY A 229 -16.84 -10.33 9.20
C GLY A 229 -17.21 -11.73 8.72
N SER A 230 -18.20 -12.36 9.37
CA SER A 230 -18.79 -13.62 8.89
C SER A 230 -19.49 -13.40 7.56
N ARG A 231 -19.06 -14.16 6.55
CA ARG A 231 -19.67 -14.37 5.22
C ARG A 231 -19.09 -13.56 4.06
N GLN A 232 -17.99 -14.09 3.53
CA GLN A 232 -17.88 -14.25 2.07
C GLN A 232 -16.86 -15.35 1.76
N SER A 233 -17.35 -16.43 1.18
CA SER A 233 -16.72 -17.51 0.43
C SER A 233 -15.21 -17.37 0.13
N GLY A 234 -14.36 -17.52 1.12
CA GLY A 234 -12.97 -17.83 0.94
C GLY A 234 -12.79 -19.34 1.14
N ARG A 235 -12.25 -20.07 0.16
CA ARG A 235 -11.89 -21.48 0.30
C ARG A 235 -11.27 -21.71 1.67
N LYS A 236 -11.88 -22.59 2.46
CA LYS A 236 -11.24 -23.13 3.65
C LYS A 236 -9.89 -23.69 3.19
N SER A 237 -8.80 -23.23 3.80
CA SER A 237 -7.49 -23.81 3.55
C SER A 237 -7.62 -25.34 3.64
N SER A 238 -7.20 -26.05 2.61
CA SER A 238 -7.13 -27.52 2.62
C SER A 238 -6.18 -28.05 3.70
N LEU A 239 -5.38 -27.17 4.27
CA LEU A 239 -4.44 -27.48 5.36
C LEU A 239 -5.19 -27.42 6.70
N LYS A 240 -5.49 -28.59 7.25
CA LYS A 240 -6.28 -28.74 8.49
C LYS A 240 -5.59 -28.22 9.76
N LEU A 241 -4.26 -28.14 9.80
CA LEU A 241 -3.46 -27.88 10.98
C LEU A 241 -2.48 -26.70 10.84
N LEU A 242 -2.16 -26.24 9.63
CA LEU A 242 -1.16 -25.24 9.37
C LEU A 242 -1.79 -23.86 9.15
N GLN A 243 -1.24 -22.86 9.81
CA GLN A 243 -1.50 -21.46 9.52
C GLN A 243 -0.37 -20.94 8.64
N VAL A 244 -0.63 -20.85 7.33
CA VAL A 244 0.36 -20.53 6.28
C VAL A 244 1.29 -19.34 6.62
N VAL A 245 0.85 -18.41 7.43
CA VAL A 245 1.64 -17.23 7.81
C VAL A 245 2.46 -17.45 9.08
N LYS A 246 1.97 -18.25 10.01
CA LYS A 246 2.71 -18.55 11.26
C LYS A 246 3.71 -19.69 11.10
N ASP A 247 3.42 -20.59 10.17
CA ASP A 247 4.17 -21.83 10.00
C ASP A 247 4.99 -21.83 8.69
N VAL A 248 5.48 -20.66 8.25
CA VAL A 248 6.26 -20.50 7.00
C VAL A 248 7.46 -21.45 6.98
N GLU A 249 8.23 -21.50 8.07
CA GLU A 249 9.40 -22.37 8.17
C GLU A 249 9.03 -23.85 8.02
N LEU A 250 7.88 -24.27 8.59
CA LEU A 250 7.40 -25.64 8.49
C LEU A 250 6.94 -25.96 7.06
N VAL A 251 6.35 -25.00 6.38
CA VAL A 251 5.93 -25.14 4.98
C VAL A 251 7.14 -25.24 4.06
N GLU A 252 8.18 -24.43 4.25
CA GLU A 252 9.44 -24.51 3.51
C GLU A 252 10.14 -25.87 3.72
N LEU A 253 10.22 -26.31 4.98
CA LEU A 253 10.78 -27.62 5.31
C LEU A 253 10.02 -28.76 4.64
N ALA A 254 8.69 -28.71 4.66
CA ALA A 254 7.83 -29.69 4.00
C ALA A 254 8.02 -29.69 2.50
N ARG A 255 8.12 -28.51 1.88
CA ARG A 255 8.37 -28.32 0.45
C ARG A 255 9.69 -28.97 0.02
N ASP A 256 10.78 -28.66 0.77
CA ASP A 256 12.10 -29.23 0.48
C ASP A 256 12.12 -30.76 0.63
N ALA A 257 11.43 -31.29 1.62
CA ALA A 257 11.27 -32.72 1.80
C ALA A 257 10.47 -33.37 0.65
N CYS A 258 9.35 -32.75 0.23
CA CYS A 258 8.55 -33.22 -0.90
C CYS A 258 9.33 -33.17 -2.22
N LYS A 259 10.10 -32.10 -2.45
CA LYS A 259 10.93 -31.96 -3.67
C LYS A 259 11.92 -33.13 -3.76
N LYS A 260 12.62 -33.45 -2.68
CA LYS A 260 13.57 -34.59 -2.64
C LYS A 260 12.89 -35.94 -2.88
N LEU A 261 11.68 -36.12 -2.33
CA LEU A 261 10.92 -37.37 -2.55
C LEU A 261 10.48 -37.51 -4.01
N VAL A 262 9.97 -36.45 -4.60
CA VAL A 262 9.49 -36.44 -5.99
C VAL A 262 10.66 -36.60 -6.99
N GLU A 263 11.82 -36.01 -6.71
CA GLU A 263 13.05 -36.19 -7.52
C GLU A 263 13.55 -37.63 -7.48
N GLN A 264 13.34 -38.36 -6.37
CA GLN A 264 13.73 -39.76 -6.26
C GLN A 264 12.70 -40.72 -6.86
N ASP A 265 11.44 -40.44 -6.67
CA ASP A 265 10.32 -41.26 -7.18
C ASP A 265 9.08 -40.41 -7.42
N PHE A 266 8.89 -40.01 -8.67
CA PHE A 266 7.74 -39.20 -9.09
C PHE A 266 6.39 -39.88 -8.80
N THR A 267 6.37 -41.21 -8.75
CA THR A 267 5.15 -41.98 -8.50
C THR A 267 4.81 -42.11 -7.01
N LEU A 268 5.72 -41.73 -6.12
CA LEU A 268 5.61 -41.89 -4.68
C LEU A 268 5.34 -43.33 -4.21
N ALA A 269 5.73 -44.34 -5.04
CA ALA A 269 5.49 -45.74 -4.73
C ALA A 269 6.21 -46.22 -3.46
N GLN A 270 7.35 -45.55 -3.12
CA GLN A 270 8.10 -45.84 -1.91
C GLN A 270 7.46 -45.28 -0.62
N VAL A 271 6.46 -44.38 -0.77
CA VAL A 271 5.74 -43.76 0.35
C VAL A 271 4.22 -43.89 0.14
N PRO A 272 3.65 -45.10 0.28
CA PRO A 272 2.26 -45.40 -0.13
C PRO A 272 1.20 -44.57 0.59
N ALA A 273 1.48 -44.17 1.85
CA ALA A 273 0.56 -43.30 2.63
C ALA A 273 0.44 -41.91 2.02
N LEU A 274 1.57 -41.32 1.58
CA LEU A 274 1.59 -40.01 0.93
C LEU A 274 0.97 -40.08 -0.45
N GLN A 275 1.27 -41.12 -1.26
CA GLN A 275 0.67 -41.35 -2.54
C GLN A 275 -0.87 -41.39 -2.47
N LYS A 276 -1.39 -42.17 -1.49
CA LYS A 276 -2.84 -42.26 -1.26
C LYS A 276 -3.45 -40.86 -0.91
N ALA A 277 -2.81 -40.10 -0.05
CA ALA A 277 -3.29 -38.78 0.33
C ALA A 277 -3.31 -37.79 -0.85
N VAL A 278 -2.29 -37.82 -1.71
CA VAL A 278 -2.24 -37.01 -2.95
C VAL A 278 -3.38 -37.39 -3.89
N LEU A 279 -3.60 -38.66 -4.13
CA LEU A 279 -4.70 -39.15 -4.99
C LEU A 279 -6.09 -38.82 -4.45
N GLU A 280 -6.27 -38.76 -3.14
CA GLU A 280 -7.53 -38.34 -2.52
C GLU A 280 -7.78 -36.84 -2.76
N ILE A 281 -6.75 -35.98 -2.62
CA ILE A 281 -6.83 -34.53 -2.87
C ILE A 281 -7.11 -34.24 -4.36
N GLU A 282 -6.47 -34.97 -5.28
CA GLU A 282 -6.70 -34.84 -6.73
C GLU A 282 -8.16 -35.18 -7.09
N LYS A 283 -8.70 -36.26 -6.54
CA LYS A 283 -10.10 -36.65 -6.76
C LYS A 283 -11.09 -35.62 -6.22
N GLU A 284 -10.83 -35.05 -5.03
CA GLU A 284 -11.67 -33.97 -4.47
C GLU A 284 -11.64 -32.73 -5.38
N ALA A 285 -10.46 -32.36 -5.91
CA ALA A 285 -10.30 -31.22 -6.81
C ALA A 285 -11.02 -31.42 -8.16
N GLU A 286 -10.95 -32.64 -8.75
CA GLU A 286 -11.68 -32.99 -9.98
C GLU A 286 -13.20 -32.96 -9.77
N THR A 287 -13.69 -33.44 -8.64
CA THR A 287 -15.12 -33.41 -8.30
C THR A 287 -15.64 -31.98 -8.17
N GLU A 288 -14.91 -31.09 -7.46
CA GLU A 288 -15.28 -29.68 -7.37
C GLU A 288 -15.25 -28.95 -8.73
N PHE A 289 -14.36 -29.34 -9.64
CA PHE A 289 -14.29 -28.74 -10.96
C PHE A 289 -15.48 -29.16 -11.84
N LEU A 290 -15.93 -30.40 -11.73
CA LEU A 290 -17.10 -30.93 -12.45
C LEU A 290 -18.44 -30.37 -11.91
N GLU A 291 -18.53 -30.02 -10.63
CA GLU A 291 -19.74 -29.41 -10.04
C GLU A 291 -19.90 -27.93 -10.39
N LYS A 292 -18.84 -27.25 -10.86
CA LYS A 292 -18.86 -25.81 -11.19
C LYS A 292 -19.03 -25.51 -12.69
N ASN A 293 -19.05 -26.51 -13.55
CA ASN A 293 -19.33 -26.42 -14.98
C ASN A 293 -20.60 -27.18 -15.32
#